data_f275917e52412b3d7c1b39687e67d754
#
_entry.id   f275917e52412b3d7c1b39687e67d754
#
_cell.length_a   1.000
_cell.length_b   1.000
_cell.length_c   1.000
_cell.angle_alpha   90.00
_cell.angle_beta   90.00
_cell.angle_gamma   90.00
#
_symmetry.space_group_name_H-M   'P 1'
#
loop_
_entity.id
_entity.type
_entity.pdbx_description
1 polymer ?
#
loop_
_entity_poly.entity_id
_entity_poly.type
_entity_poly.pdbx_seq_one_letter_code
_entity_poly.pdbx_strand_id
1 'polypeptide(L)'
;MSLFLGIDTSNYTTSAALYDSDSKKMLSVKKLLPVKAGEAGLRQSDAVFHHTKQLPEMFGRLFSEYGGKTDITAIGVSFRPRNIDGSYMPCFLCGEGLADCMGAAMGIPVMKTSHQIGHILAALFSADKLSHINEPFIAFHVSGGTTDCLYCEPSENELIKVTEIS
;
A
#
# COMPACT_ATOMS: atom_id res chain seq x y z
N MET A 1 -0.74 1.14 23.01
CA MET A 1 -0.93 0.12 21.94
C MET A 1 -1.38 0.89 20.71
N SER A 2 -0.56 0.92 19.68
CA SER A 2 -0.89 1.63 18.45
C SER A 2 -0.99 0.61 17.30
N LEU A 3 -2.20 0.45 16.78
CA LEU A 3 -2.50 -0.45 15.67
C LEU A 3 -2.67 0.38 14.39
N PHE A 4 -1.97 -0.01 13.34
CA PHE A 4 -1.99 0.66 12.04
C PHE A 4 -2.57 -0.25 10.97
N LEU A 5 -3.44 0.29 10.13
CA LEU A 5 -4.03 -0.43 9.00
C LEU A 5 -3.37 0.04 7.71
N GLY A 6 -2.88 -0.90 6.89
CA GLY A 6 -2.38 -0.65 5.54
C GLY A 6 -3.34 -1.20 4.48
N ILE A 7 -3.57 -0.44 3.41
CA ILE A 7 -4.44 -0.84 2.29
C ILE A 7 -3.72 -0.58 0.97
N ASP A 8 -3.72 -1.59 0.10
CA ASP A 8 -3.22 -1.44 -1.27
C ASP A 8 -4.11 -2.19 -2.26
N THR A 9 -4.63 -1.47 -3.25
CA THR A 9 -5.44 -2.00 -4.35
C THR A 9 -4.76 -1.76 -5.70
N SER A 10 -3.44 -1.90 -5.72
CA SER A 10 -2.66 -1.77 -6.95
C SER A 10 -2.86 -2.97 -7.87
N ASN A 11 -3.07 -2.67 -9.12
CA ASN A 11 -3.07 -3.54 -10.29
C ASN A 11 -3.72 -4.94 -10.09
N TYR A 12 -2.95 -5.97 -9.72
CA TYR A 12 -3.40 -7.38 -9.75
C TYR A 12 -3.69 -7.99 -8.38
N THR A 13 -3.50 -7.24 -7.30
CA THR A 13 -3.62 -7.79 -5.94
C THR A 13 -4.36 -6.84 -5.01
N THR A 14 -5.44 -7.32 -4.40
CA THR A 14 -6.02 -6.65 -3.24
C THR A 14 -5.24 -7.07 -2.01
N SER A 15 -4.72 -6.13 -1.23
CA SER A 15 -3.99 -6.41 0.00
C SER A 15 -4.37 -5.47 1.12
N ALA A 16 -4.33 -6.01 2.35
CA ALA A 16 -4.50 -5.25 3.58
C ALA A 16 -3.59 -5.84 4.67
N ALA A 17 -3.13 -5.00 5.58
CA ALA A 17 -2.26 -5.41 6.67
C ALA A 17 -2.58 -4.65 7.97
N LEU A 18 -2.40 -5.30 9.11
CA LEU A 18 -2.37 -4.69 10.42
C LEU A 18 -0.95 -4.76 10.98
N TYR A 19 -0.48 -3.66 11.53
CA TYR A 19 0.79 -3.58 12.23
C TYR A 19 0.58 -3.08 13.66
N ASP A 20 0.98 -3.88 14.62
CA ASP A 20 0.99 -3.53 16.05
C ASP A 20 2.40 -3.07 16.44
N SER A 21 2.53 -1.79 16.78
CA SER A 21 3.83 -1.17 17.10
C SER A 21 4.44 -1.66 18.40
N ASP A 22 3.63 -2.12 19.34
CA ASP A 22 4.11 -2.55 20.66
C ASP A 22 4.70 -3.96 20.58
N SER A 23 3.98 -4.88 19.95
CA SER A 23 4.45 -6.24 19.73
C SER A 23 5.36 -6.39 18.51
N LYS A 24 5.46 -5.36 17.66
CA LYS A 24 6.13 -5.35 16.34
C LYS A 24 5.63 -6.47 15.41
N LYS A 25 4.40 -6.91 15.62
CA LYS A 25 3.78 -7.95 14.79
C LYS A 25 3.04 -7.33 13.61
N MET A 26 3.20 -7.94 12.46
CA MET A 26 2.45 -7.63 11.25
C MET A 26 1.62 -8.84 10.82
N LEU A 27 0.36 -8.62 10.57
CA LEU A 27 -0.55 -9.57 9.92
C LEU A 27 -0.95 -8.99 8.57
N SER A 28 -0.84 -9.77 7.51
CA SER A 28 -1.22 -9.31 6.17
C SER A 28 -2.06 -10.36 5.45
N VAL A 29 -3.01 -9.89 4.68
CA VAL A 29 -3.84 -10.70 3.80
C VAL A 29 -3.75 -10.14 2.39
N LYS A 30 -3.70 -11.04 1.40
CA LYS A 30 -3.66 -10.66 -0.02
C LYS A 30 -4.45 -11.64 -0.86
N LYS A 31 -5.04 -11.13 -1.95
CA LYS A 31 -5.79 -11.92 -2.92
C LYS A 31 -5.56 -11.39 -4.33
N LEU A 32 -5.14 -12.28 -5.22
CA LEU A 32 -4.99 -11.93 -6.63
C LEU A 32 -6.34 -11.67 -7.27
N LEU A 33 -6.38 -10.73 -8.21
CA LEU A 33 -7.52 -10.54 -9.08
C LEU A 33 -7.59 -11.66 -10.11
N PRO A 34 -8.78 -12.11 -10.49
CA PRO A 34 -8.92 -13.12 -11.53
C PRO A 34 -8.56 -12.51 -12.89
N VAL A 35 -7.51 -13.04 -13.53
CA VAL A 35 -7.14 -12.74 -14.91
C VAL A 35 -7.57 -13.92 -15.78
N LYS A 36 -8.28 -13.64 -16.87
CA LYS A 36 -8.70 -14.70 -17.79
C LYS A 36 -7.50 -15.27 -18.54
N ALA A 37 -7.52 -16.59 -18.75
CA ALA A 37 -6.46 -17.25 -19.49
C ALA A 37 -6.37 -16.67 -20.93
N GLY A 38 -5.17 -16.28 -21.33
CA GLY A 38 -4.90 -15.71 -22.66
C GLY A 38 -5.01 -14.18 -22.76
N GLU A 39 -5.43 -13.48 -21.68
CA GLU A 39 -5.40 -12.02 -21.65
C GLU A 39 -4.02 -11.51 -21.18
N ALA A 40 -3.49 -10.50 -21.89
CA ALA A 40 -2.17 -9.91 -21.56
C ALA A 40 -2.22 -8.97 -20.35
N GLY A 41 -3.41 -8.77 -19.75
CA GLY A 41 -3.59 -7.87 -18.61
C GLY A 41 -5.05 -7.75 -18.18
N LEU A 42 -5.30 -6.92 -17.17
CA LEU A 42 -6.64 -6.65 -16.65
C LEU A 42 -7.05 -5.22 -17.00
N ARG A 43 -8.26 -5.04 -17.52
CA ARG A 43 -8.81 -3.69 -17.73
C ARG A 43 -9.00 -3.01 -16.38
N GLN A 44 -8.76 -1.70 -16.32
CA GLN A 44 -8.90 -0.96 -15.07
C GLN A 44 -10.31 -1.02 -14.47
N SER A 45 -11.35 -1.04 -15.30
CA SER A 45 -12.74 -1.24 -14.84
C SER A 45 -12.93 -2.59 -14.14
N ASP A 46 -12.31 -3.65 -14.68
CA ASP A 46 -12.41 -4.99 -14.11
C ASP A 46 -11.59 -5.07 -12.80
N ALA A 47 -10.43 -4.39 -12.76
CA ALA A 47 -9.65 -4.25 -11.54
C ALA A 47 -10.47 -3.57 -10.43
N VAL A 48 -11.08 -2.42 -10.72
CA VAL A 48 -11.97 -1.69 -9.79
C VAL A 48 -13.08 -2.62 -9.28
N PHE A 49 -13.78 -3.31 -10.19
CA PHE A 49 -14.85 -4.23 -9.81
C PHE A 49 -14.35 -5.33 -8.87
N HIS A 50 -13.24 -5.98 -9.21
CA HIS A 50 -12.71 -7.08 -8.41
C HIS A 50 -12.16 -6.63 -7.06
N HIS A 51 -11.45 -5.49 -7.00
CA HIS A 51 -11.00 -4.91 -5.73
C HIS A 51 -12.18 -4.60 -4.81
N THR A 52 -13.20 -3.91 -5.34
CA THR A 52 -14.40 -3.57 -4.58
C THR A 52 -15.10 -4.82 -4.02
N LYS A 53 -15.16 -5.89 -4.83
CA LYS A 53 -15.77 -7.15 -4.40
C LYS A 53 -14.93 -7.90 -3.36
N GLN A 54 -13.59 -7.83 -3.45
CA GLN A 54 -12.69 -8.57 -2.56
C GLN A 54 -12.44 -7.87 -1.22
N LEU A 55 -12.44 -6.53 -1.17
CA LEU A 55 -12.15 -5.77 0.04
C LEU A 55 -12.94 -6.21 1.28
N PRO A 56 -14.27 -6.39 1.24
CA PRO A 56 -15.03 -6.83 2.42
C PRO A 56 -14.57 -8.20 2.95
N GLU A 57 -14.33 -9.16 2.05
CA GLU A 57 -13.83 -10.50 2.42
C GLU A 57 -12.44 -10.41 3.06
N MET A 58 -11.54 -9.61 2.45
CA MET A 58 -10.17 -9.43 2.92
C MET A 58 -10.13 -8.78 4.30
N PHE A 59 -10.94 -7.76 4.53
CA PHE A 59 -11.06 -7.11 5.82
C PHE A 59 -11.66 -8.06 6.88
N GLY A 60 -12.74 -8.75 6.56
CA GLY A 60 -13.33 -9.75 7.46
C GLY A 60 -12.31 -10.80 7.89
N ARG A 61 -11.51 -11.31 6.95
CA ARG A 61 -10.45 -12.26 7.23
C ARG A 61 -9.34 -11.64 8.10
N LEU A 62 -8.83 -10.46 7.73
CA LEU A 62 -7.76 -9.77 8.44
C LEU A 62 -8.09 -9.54 9.92
N PHE A 63 -9.27 -8.99 10.19
CA PHE A 63 -9.69 -8.70 11.55
C PHE A 63 -10.06 -9.98 12.34
N SER A 64 -10.61 -10.99 11.70
CA SER A 64 -10.86 -12.30 12.32
C SER A 64 -9.55 -13.00 12.71
N GLU A 65 -8.54 -13.00 11.84
CA GLU A 65 -7.23 -13.59 12.13
C GLU A 65 -6.47 -12.82 13.20
N TYR A 66 -6.63 -11.50 13.25
CA TYR A 66 -5.99 -10.67 14.29
C TYR A 66 -6.57 -10.99 15.67
N GLY A 67 -7.87 -11.16 15.81
CA GLY A 67 -8.55 -11.63 17.02
C GLY A 67 -8.43 -10.72 18.24
N GLY A 68 -7.79 -9.58 18.11
CA GLY A 68 -7.54 -8.62 19.18
C GLY A 68 -8.49 -7.42 19.14
N LYS A 69 -8.22 -6.46 20.05
CA LYS A 69 -8.91 -5.18 20.05
C LYS A 69 -8.45 -4.35 18.84
N THR A 70 -9.38 -3.83 18.07
CA THR A 70 -9.13 -3.18 16.77
C THR A 70 -9.20 -1.65 16.85
N ASP A 71 -8.58 -1.07 17.88
CA ASP A 71 -8.45 0.40 17.99
C ASP A 71 -7.37 0.88 17.02
N ILE A 72 -7.77 1.12 15.76
CA ILE A 72 -6.87 1.59 14.72
C ILE A 72 -6.48 3.04 15.01
N THR A 73 -5.18 3.30 15.02
CA THR A 73 -4.61 4.63 15.31
C THR A 73 -4.49 5.48 14.05
N ALA A 74 -4.13 4.87 12.92
CA ALA A 74 -4.03 5.52 11.61
C ALA A 74 -4.14 4.50 10.48
N ILE A 75 -4.48 5.00 9.28
CA ILE A 75 -4.57 4.20 8.07
C ILE A 75 -3.51 4.69 7.07
N GLY A 76 -2.73 3.77 6.51
CA GLY A 76 -1.86 4.02 5.37
C GLY A 76 -2.49 3.44 4.10
N VAL A 77 -2.47 4.19 2.99
CA VAL A 77 -3.04 3.72 1.73
C VAL A 77 -2.21 4.14 0.53
N SER A 78 -2.01 3.21 -0.42
CA SER A 78 -1.50 3.54 -1.74
C SER A 78 -2.63 4.16 -2.58
N PHE A 79 -2.42 5.42 -3.06
CA PHE A 79 -3.42 6.14 -3.83
C PHE A 79 -3.03 6.37 -5.30
N ARG A 80 -1.79 6.06 -5.67
CA ARG A 80 -1.25 6.18 -7.03
C ARG A 80 -0.06 5.23 -7.26
N PRO A 81 0.28 4.91 -8.52
CA PRO A 81 1.42 4.04 -8.83
C PRO A 81 2.77 4.60 -8.38
N ARG A 82 3.11 5.81 -8.84
CA ARG A 82 4.40 6.49 -8.59
C ARG A 82 4.16 7.88 -7.99
N ASN A 83 5.19 8.43 -7.36
CA ASN A 83 5.11 9.77 -6.76
C ASN A 83 5.49 10.87 -7.75
N ILE A 84 4.88 10.86 -8.93
CA ILE A 84 5.04 11.84 -10.00
C ILE A 84 3.67 12.39 -10.42
N ASP A 85 3.64 13.62 -10.92
CA ASP A 85 2.43 14.24 -11.42
C ASP A 85 1.85 13.45 -12.60
N GLY A 86 0.53 13.31 -12.62
CA GLY A 86 -0.17 12.53 -13.64
C GLY A 86 -0.12 11.01 -13.45
N SER A 87 0.58 10.50 -12.44
CA SER A 87 0.56 9.08 -12.11
C SER A 87 -0.79 8.70 -11.51
N TYR A 88 -1.65 8.06 -12.32
CA TYR A 88 -3.00 7.71 -11.96
C TYR A 88 -3.43 6.37 -12.55
N MET A 89 -4.06 5.54 -11.73
CA MET A 89 -4.76 4.34 -12.18
C MET A 89 -6.07 4.17 -11.38
N PRO A 90 -7.21 3.94 -12.05
CA PRO A 90 -8.52 3.83 -11.38
C PRO A 90 -8.62 2.81 -10.26
N CYS A 91 -7.87 1.71 -10.34
CA CYS A 91 -7.91 0.66 -9.31
C CYS A 91 -7.53 1.15 -7.90
N PHE A 92 -6.70 2.19 -7.79
CA PHE A 92 -6.32 2.76 -6.49
C PHE A 92 -7.50 3.43 -5.76
N LEU A 93 -8.49 3.93 -6.50
CA LEU A 93 -9.68 4.57 -5.92
C LEU A 93 -10.44 3.63 -4.95
N CYS A 94 -10.34 2.32 -5.14
CA CYS A 94 -11.01 1.36 -4.25
C CYS A 94 -10.44 1.40 -2.83
N GLY A 95 -9.12 1.34 -2.71
CA GLY A 95 -8.41 1.41 -1.42
C GLY A 95 -8.48 2.80 -0.82
N GLU A 96 -8.23 3.83 -1.62
CA GLU A 96 -8.28 5.23 -1.20
C GLU A 96 -9.65 5.62 -0.66
N GLY A 97 -10.71 5.35 -1.42
CA GLY A 97 -12.09 5.67 -1.00
C GLY A 97 -12.48 4.94 0.29
N LEU A 98 -12.10 3.66 0.43
CA LEU A 98 -12.33 2.92 1.67
C LEU A 98 -11.56 3.54 2.86
N ALA A 99 -10.28 3.87 2.67
CA ALA A 99 -9.46 4.48 3.71
C ALA A 99 -10.04 5.84 4.16
N ASP A 100 -10.43 6.70 3.22
CA ASP A 100 -11.04 7.99 3.50
C ASP A 100 -12.37 7.85 4.25
N CYS A 101 -13.24 6.91 3.85
CA CYS A 101 -14.49 6.63 4.54
C CYS A 101 -14.25 6.13 5.98
N MET A 102 -13.31 5.20 6.16
CA MET A 102 -12.97 4.69 7.49
C MET A 102 -12.34 5.78 8.36
N GLY A 103 -11.38 6.54 7.82
CA GLY A 103 -10.74 7.64 8.54
C GLY A 103 -11.74 8.66 9.03
N ALA A 104 -12.69 9.08 8.18
CA ALA A 104 -13.76 9.99 8.53
C ALA A 104 -14.71 9.42 9.59
N ALA A 105 -15.13 8.16 9.45
CA ALA A 105 -16.04 7.51 10.38
C ALA A 105 -15.43 7.27 11.77
N MET A 106 -14.13 6.98 11.81
CA MET A 106 -13.39 6.66 13.05
C MET A 106 -12.69 7.89 13.66
N GLY A 107 -12.63 9.02 12.96
CA GLY A 107 -11.91 10.22 13.40
C GLY A 107 -10.39 10.02 13.49
N ILE A 108 -9.80 9.21 12.62
CA ILE A 108 -8.38 8.88 12.60
C ILE A 108 -7.70 9.35 11.31
N PRO A 109 -6.39 9.66 11.34
CA PRO A 109 -5.68 10.14 10.18
C PRO A 109 -5.53 9.05 9.10
N VAL A 110 -5.60 9.49 7.83
CA VAL A 110 -5.30 8.69 6.64
C VAL A 110 -4.03 9.25 5.99
N MET A 111 -3.00 8.42 5.91
CA MET A 111 -1.72 8.73 5.28
C MET A 111 -1.70 8.14 3.87
N LYS A 112 -1.62 9.01 2.85
CA LYS A 112 -1.60 8.60 1.44
C LYS A 112 -0.17 8.55 0.92
N THR A 113 0.18 7.47 0.23
CA THR A 113 1.50 7.29 -0.38
C THR A 113 1.37 6.64 -1.77
N SER A 114 2.44 6.64 -2.55
CA SER A 114 2.44 5.86 -3.80
C SER A 114 2.74 4.38 -3.54
N HIS A 115 2.29 3.52 -4.45
CA HIS A 115 2.61 2.10 -4.42
C HIS A 115 4.13 1.84 -4.49
N GLN A 116 4.86 2.63 -5.30
CA GLN A 116 6.32 2.56 -5.39
C GLN A 116 7.00 2.84 -4.04
N ILE A 117 6.58 3.89 -3.33
CA ILE A 117 7.08 4.18 -1.98
C ILE A 117 6.72 3.05 -1.01
N GLY A 118 5.51 2.49 -1.12
CA GLY A 118 5.09 1.34 -0.34
C GLY A 118 6.04 0.14 -0.49
N HIS A 119 6.48 -0.17 -1.72
CA HIS A 119 7.47 -1.22 -1.97
C HIS A 119 8.84 -0.93 -1.35
N ILE A 120 9.33 0.31 -1.47
CA ILE A 120 10.61 0.73 -0.88
C ILE A 120 10.56 0.56 0.64
N LEU A 121 9.50 1.07 1.28
CA LEU A 121 9.32 0.97 2.73
C LEU A 121 9.15 -0.47 3.20
N ALA A 122 8.45 -1.31 2.44
CA ALA A 122 8.31 -2.74 2.75
C ALA A 122 9.66 -3.48 2.69
N ALA A 123 10.51 -3.14 1.72
CA ALA A 123 11.86 -3.68 1.62
C ALA A 123 12.73 -3.25 2.81
N LEU A 124 12.72 -1.95 3.16
CA LEU A 124 13.44 -1.43 4.33
C LEU A 124 12.94 -2.05 5.63
N PHE A 125 11.62 -2.18 5.79
CA PHE A 125 11.03 -2.84 6.94
C PHE A 125 11.48 -4.30 7.08
N SER A 126 11.42 -5.05 5.99
CA SER A 126 11.81 -6.46 5.97
C SER A 126 13.30 -6.68 6.27
N ALA A 127 14.13 -5.68 5.95
CA ALA A 127 15.57 -5.69 6.23
C ALA A 127 15.92 -5.11 7.62
N ASP A 128 14.93 -4.67 8.41
CA ASP A 128 15.13 -3.91 9.67
C ASP A 128 15.98 -2.64 9.48
N LYS A 129 15.71 -1.93 8.37
CA LYS A 129 16.46 -0.75 7.89
C LYS A 129 15.57 0.49 7.68
N LEU A 130 14.41 0.57 8.35
CA LEU A 130 13.53 1.73 8.23
C LEU A 130 14.20 3.07 8.57
N SER A 131 15.25 3.07 9.42
CA SER A 131 16.01 4.29 9.75
C SER A 131 16.66 4.96 8.55
N HIS A 132 16.89 4.24 7.45
CA HIS A 132 17.43 4.82 6.19
C HIS A 132 16.51 5.84 5.54
N ILE A 133 15.23 5.92 5.90
CA ILE A 133 14.34 7.01 5.42
C ILE A 133 14.80 8.41 5.87
N ASN A 134 15.67 8.50 6.89
CA ASN A 134 16.20 9.76 7.42
C ASN A 134 17.48 10.24 6.73
N GLU A 135 17.98 9.51 5.76
CA GLU A 135 19.18 9.82 4.99
C GLU A 135 18.99 9.48 3.50
N PRO A 136 19.74 10.11 2.58
CA PRO A 136 19.64 9.75 1.16
C PRO A 136 20.15 8.33 0.89
N PHE A 137 19.45 7.60 0.00
CA PHE A 137 19.85 6.26 -0.44
C PHE A 137 19.40 5.98 -1.88
N ILE A 138 19.99 4.92 -2.47
CA ILE A 138 19.57 4.41 -3.77
C ILE A 138 18.72 3.15 -3.58
N ALA A 139 17.59 3.09 -4.26
CA ALA A 139 16.75 1.91 -4.35
C ALA A 139 16.65 1.41 -5.80
N PHE A 140 16.69 0.10 -5.98
CA PHE A 140 16.40 -0.52 -7.26
C PHE A 140 15.02 -1.17 -7.21
N HIS A 141 14.14 -0.75 -8.11
CA HIS A 141 12.84 -1.37 -8.32
C HIS A 141 12.91 -2.28 -9.54
N VAL A 142 13.06 -3.59 -9.29
CA VAL A 142 13.18 -4.60 -10.34
C VAL A 142 11.85 -5.31 -10.49
N SER A 143 11.22 -5.17 -11.64
CA SER A 143 9.97 -5.84 -12.00
C SER A 143 10.16 -6.72 -13.25
N GLY A 144 9.13 -7.50 -13.60
CA GLY A 144 9.19 -8.37 -14.79
C GLY A 144 9.31 -7.63 -16.13
N GLY A 145 9.14 -6.32 -16.17
CA GLY A 145 9.17 -5.50 -17.38
C GLY A 145 10.13 -4.30 -17.33
N THR A 146 10.46 -3.82 -16.14
CA THR A 146 11.31 -2.61 -15.95
C THR A 146 12.26 -2.78 -14.78
N THR A 147 13.40 -2.08 -14.87
CA THR A 147 14.32 -1.89 -13.75
C THR A 147 14.55 -0.40 -13.60
N ASP A 148 14.06 0.15 -12.50
CA ASP A 148 14.19 1.58 -12.21
C ASP A 148 15.28 1.78 -11.15
N CYS A 149 16.20 2.70 -11.37
CA CYS A 149 17.16 3.19 -10.39
C CYS A 149 16.59 4.47 -9.77
N LEU A 150 16.36 4.45 -8.46
CA LEU A 150 15.63 5.48 -7.73
C LEU A 150 16.53 6.12 -6.69
N TYR A 151 16.65 7.46 -6.73
CA TYR A 151 17.24 8.24 -5.65
C TYR A 151 16.16 8.62 -4.67
N CYS A 152 16.34 8.21 -3.42
CA CYS A 152 15.42 8.46 -2.32
C CYS A 152 16.07 9.40 -1.32
N GLU A 153 15.34 10.43 -0.88
CA GLU A 153 15.81 11.41 0.10
C GLU A 153 14.71 11.74 1.11
N PRO A 154 15.06 12.15 2.35
CA PRO A 154 14.09 12.64 3.32
C PRO A 154 13.25 13.77 2.76
N SER A 155 11.98 13.84 3.16
CA SER A 155 11.05 14.89 2.73
C SER A 155 10.28 15.45 3.93
N GLU A 156 10.00 16.76 3.90
CA GLU A 156 9.15 17.41 4.91
C GLU A 156 7.65 17.20 4.63
N ASN A 157 7.30 16.96 3.36
CA ASN A 157 5.91 16.90 2.93
C ASN A 157 5.42 15.47 2.64
N GLU A 158 6.33 14.51 2.54
CA GLU A 158 6.06 13.13 2.16
C GLU A 158 6.90 12.19 3.04
N LEU A 159 6.61 10.88 3.02
CA LEU A 159 7.42 9.90 3.75
C LEU A 159 8.88 9.88 3.28
N ILE A 160 9.08 9.88 1.98
CA ILE A 160 10.36 10.06 1.28
C ILE A 160 10.08 10.69 -0.09
N LYS A 161 11.00 11.49 -0.59
CA LYS A 161 10.97 11.96 -1.98
C LYS A 161 11.74 10.96 -2.84
N VAL A 162 11.15 10.57 -3.97
CA VAL A 162 11.72 9.60 -4.90
C VAL A 162 11.91 10.25 -6.25
N THR A 163 13.15 10.18 -6.77
CA THR A 163 13.52 10.67 -8.10
C THR A 163 14.07 9.51 -8.92
N GLU A 164 13.52 9.26 -10.10
CA GLU A 164 14.05 8.27 -11.04
C GLU A 164 15.35 8.80 -11.67
N ILE A 165 16.41 7.99 -11.63
CA ILE A 165 17.72 8.36 -12.17
C ILE A 165 17.94 7.69 -13.54
N SER A 166 17.43 6.47 -13.75
CA SER A 166 17.47 5.73 -15.01
C SER A 166 16.44 4.59 -15.01
#